data_de76cf8e7d0a774ad6d85c092bdb12b9
#
_entry.id   de76cf8e7d0a774ad6d85c092bdb12b9
#
_cell.length_a   1.000
_cell.length_b   1.000
_cell.length_c   1.000
_cell.angle_alpha   90.00
_cell.angle_beta   90.00
_cell.angle_gamma   90.00
#
_symmetry.space_group_name_H-M   'P 1'
#
loop_
_entity.id
_entity.type
_entity.pdbx_description
1 polymer ?
#
loop_
_entity_poly.entity_id
_entity_poly.type
_entity_poly.pdbx_seq_one_letter_code
_entity_poly.pdbx_strand_id
1 'polypeptide(L)'
;MSSRQKFLIVFGFIILNMFMLVSFLVIRDATMENELKNEMEDIQKLDITKDDFNTKIKTRGKYAIVEKAMKGYLNDCSLEIQDISKIINDDKLSKILSYDNYSSDGPSFTTSLEYLNNSKDNFNDKIDSVINKMDSDSVKNYIYEKTDDSYYVSLYNDLMLSKEMKSKFSDTKVLLEDTKTRFNNILDTSIEDLNFLVLYKDSWILEDNQIKFQNDNLYNYYNELISKVNTSRS
;
A
#
# COMPACT_ATOMS: atom_id res chain seq x y z
N MET A 1 -43.65 -36.23 -46.96
CA MET A 1 -43.10 -36.32 -45.62
C MET A 1 -44.21 -36.37 -44.58
N SER A 2 -44.24 -37.36 -43.73
CA SER A 2 -45.31 -37.52 -42.74
C SER A 2 -45.20 -36.43 -41.67
N SER A 3 -46.29 -36.09 -40.99
CA SER A 3 -46.32 -35.13 -39.91
C SER A 3 -45.30 -35.47 -38.78
N ARG A 4 -45.13 -36.80 -38.54
CA ARG A 4 -44.17 -37.33 -37.59
C ARG A 4 -42.70 -37.07 -38.02
N GLN A 5 -42.38 -37.16 -39.29
CA GLN A 5 -41.05 -36.88 -39.83
C GLN A 5 -40.74 -35.37 -39.74
N LYS A 6 -41.68 -34.47 -39.99
CA LYS A 6 -41.52 -33.02 -39.83
C LYS A 6 -41.27 -32.65 -38.38
N PHE A 7 -42.01 -33.24 -37.43
CA PHE A 7 -41.82 -33.04 -36.01
C PHE A 7 -40.43 -33.45 -35.56
N LEU A 8 -39.94 -34.63 -35.96
CA LEU A 8 -38.61 -35.12 -35.58
C LEU A 8 -37.50 -34.22 -36.12
N ILE A 9 -37.64 -33.65 -37.31
CA ILE A 9 -36.65 -32.71 -37.88
C ILE A 9 -36.63 -31.39 -37.08
N VAL A 10 -37.80 -30.83 -36.79
CA VAL A 10 -37.90 -29.59 -36.00
C VAL A 10 -37.36 -29.79 -34.59
N PHE A 11 -37.71 -30.91 -33.96
CA PHE A 11 -37.23 -31.26 -32.62
C PHE A 11 -35.71 -31.45 -32.58
N GLY A 12 -35.14 -32.17 -33.57
CA GLY A 12 -33.69 -32.31 -33.71
C GLY A 12 -32.97 -30.99 -33.93
N PHE A 13 -33.57 -30.06 -34.69
CA PHE A 13 -33.01 -28.71 -34.87
C PHE A 13 -33.03 -27.89 -33.58
N ILE A 14 -34.08 -27.99 -32.78
CA ILE A 14 -34.16 -27.32 -31.47
C ILE A 14 -33.08 -27.84 -30.52
N ILE A 15 -32.93 -29.18 -30.44
CA ILE A 15 -31.88 -29.79 -29.58
C ILE A 15 -30.49 -29.35 -30.02
N LEU A 16 -30.21 -29.34 -31.35
CA LEU A 16 -28.92 -28.92 -31.88
C LEU A 16 -28.61 -27.43 -31.53
N ASN A 17 -29.61 -26.56 -31.66
CA ASN A 17 -29.46 -25.15 -31.28
C ASN A 17 -29.25 -24.98 -29.80
N MET A 18 -29.98 -25.72 -28.94
CA MET A 18 -29.74 -25.71 -27.49
C MET A 18 -28.33 -26.18 -27.15
N PHE A 19 -27.85 -27.26 -27.81
CA PHE A 19 -26.49 -27.76 -27.58
C PHE A 19 -25.42 -26.74 -27.99
N MET A 20 -25.58 -26.09 -29.16
CA MET A 20 -24.68 -25.03 -29.62
C MET A 20 -24.66 -23.83 -28.62
N LEU A 21 -25.82 -23.44 -28.11
CA LEU A 21 -25.95 -22.35 -27.18
C LEU A 21 -25.26 -22.66 -25.83
N VAL A 22 -25.45 -23.86 -25.29
CA VAL A 22 -24.77 -24.34 -24.08
C VAL A 22 -23.26 -24.40 -24.29
N SER A 23 -22.80 -24.97 -25.41
CA SER A 23 -21.39 -25.04 -25.76
C SER A 23 -20.76 -23.65 -25.88
N PHE A 24 -21.46 -22.69 -26.50
CA PHE A 24 -21.01 -21.30 -26.59
C PHE A 24 -20.87 -20.63 -25.21
N LEU A 25 -21.83 -20.87 -24.31
CA LEU A 25 -21.76 -20.33 -22.95
C LEU A 25 -20.57 -20.91 -22.17
N VAL A 26 -20.35 -22.22 -22.25
CA VAL A 26 -19.22 -22.90 -21.58
C VAL A 26 -17.88 -22.40 -22.12
N ILE A 27 -17.73 -22.27 -23.45
CA ILE A 27 -16.51 -21.76 -24.07
C ILE A 27 -16.26 -20.28 -23.62
N ARG A 28 -17.32 -19.48 -23.61
CA ARG A 28 -17.22 -18.07 -23.17
C ARG A 28 -16.78 -17.96 -21.72
N ASP A 29 -17.34 -18.77 -20.84
CA ASP A 29 -16.99 -18.75 -19.43
C ASP A 29 -15.54 -19.21 -19.21
N ALA A 30 -15.09 -20.28 -19.85
CA ALA A 30 -13.71 -20.73 -19.83
C ALA A 30 -12.73 -19.65 -20.37
N THR A 31 -13.11 -18.90 -21.40
CA THR A 31 -12.31 -17.81 -21.94
C THR A 31 -12.19 -16.66 -20.94
N MET A 32 -13.27 -16.27 -20.27
CA MET A 32 -13.26 -15.20 -19.27
C MET A 32 -12.45 -15.58 -18.02
N GLU A 33 -12.54 -16.84 -17.58
CA GLU A 33 -11.74 -17.34 -16.47
C GLU A 33 -10.24 -17.35 -16.81
N ASN A 34 -9.86 -17.78 -18.01
CA ASN A 34 -8.48 -17.74 -18.47
C ASN A 34 -7.95 -16.30 -18.58
N GLU A 35 -8.75 -15.36 -19.10
CA GLU A 35 -8.40 -13.95 -19.15
C GLU A 35 -8.13 -13.40 -17.74
N LEU A 36 -8.96 -13.74 -16.77
CA LEU A 36 -8.80 -13.35 -15.39
C LEU A 36 -7.50 -13.91 -14.75
N LYS A 37 -7.17 -15.18 -15.06
CA LYS A 37 -5.92 -15.80 -14.62
C LYS A 37 -4.70 -15.12 -15.22
N ASN A 38 -4.75 -14.79 -16.51
CA ASN A 38 -3.68 -14.05 -17.19
C ASN A 38 -3.49 -12.65 -16.58
N GLU A 39 -4.59 -11.94 -16.26
CA GLU A 39 -4.51 -10.66 -15.56
C GLU A 39 -3.84 -10.79 -14.17
N MET A 40 -4.15 -11.86 -13.44
CA MET A 40 -3.49 -12.12 -12.17
C MET A 40 -2.00 -12.43 -12.34
N GLU A 41 -1.61 -13.22 -13.34
CA GLU A 41 -0.19 -13.47 -13.63
C GLU A 41 0.56 -12.18 -13.99
N ASP A 42 -0.08 -11.26 -14.72
CA ASP A 42 0.52 -9.97 -15.03
C ASP A 42 0.64 -9.09 -13.78
N ILE A 43 -0.37 -9.07 -12.92
CA ILE A 43 -0.34 -8.40 -11.63
C ILE A 43 0.77 -8.97 -10.73
N GLN A 44 0.95 -10.28 -10.72
CA GLN A 44 1.99 -10.94 -9.93
C GLN A 44 3.42 -10.57 -10.36
N LYS A 45 3.62 -10.02 -11.55
CA LYS A 45 4.92 -9.51 -12.00
C LYS A 45 5.20 -8.08 -11.53
N LEU A 46 4.18 -7.31 -11.12
CA LEU A 46 4.31 -5.93 -10.68
C LEU A 46 4.90 -5.83 -9.27
N ASP A 47 5.63 -4.76 -9.02
CA ASP A 47 6.04 -4.33 -7.68
C ASP A 47 4.95 -3.41 -7.10
N ILE A 48 4.21 -3.88 -6.10
CA ILE A 48 3.10 -3.14 -5.47
C ILE A 48 3.56 -1.78 -4.92
N THR A 49 4.84 -1.64 -4.61
CA THR A 49 5.39 -0.42 -4.01
C THR A 49 5.82 0.64 -5.03
N LYS A 50 5.94 0.28 -6.31
CA LYS A 50 6.53 1.15 -7.35
C LYS A 50 5.70 1.28 -8.61
N ASP A 51 4.95 0.24 -8.97
CA ASP A 51 4.31 0.17 -10.28
C ASP A 51 2.86 0.67 -10.20
N ASP A 52 2.44 1.43 -11.21
CA ASP A 52 1.04 1.81 -11.37
C ASP A 52 0.20 0.62 -11.83
N PHE A 53 -0.92 0.40 -11.14
CA PHE A 53 -1.86 -0.66 -11.51
C PHE A 53 -2.73 -0.27 -12.71
N ASN A 54 -2.74 -1.14 -13.71
CA ASN A 54 -3.71 -1.01 -14.80
C ASN A 54 -5.11 -1.42 -14.31
N THR A 55 -5.95 -0.41 -14.05
CA THR A 55 -7.32 -0.61 -13.57
C THR A 55 -8.34 -0.94 -14.67
N LYS A 56 -7.91 -0.99 -15.96
CA LYS A 56 -8.79 -1.32 -17.07
C LYS A 56 -9.30 -2.76 -16.97
N ILE A 57 -10.62 -2.93 -17.01
CA ILE A 57 -11.29 -4.23 -16.93
C ILE A 57 -11.33 -4.88 -18.31
N LYS A 58 -10.86 -6.11 -18.43
CA LYS A 58 -10.80 -6.90 -19.66
C LYS A 58 -11.90 -7.96 -19.72
N THR A 59 -12.30 -8.51 -18.57
CA THR A 59 -13.35 -9.52 -18.49
C THR A 59 -14.76 -8.93 -18.57
N ARG A 60 -15.79 -9.78 -18.64
CA ARG A 60 -17.21 -9.38 -18.78
C ARG A 60 -18.09 -10.15 -17.81
N GLY A 61 -19.33 -9.65 -17.61
CA GLY A 61 -20.31 -10.30 -16.74
C GLY A 61 -19.83 -10.36 -15.30
N LYS A 62 -20.06 -11.47 -14.62
CA LYS A 62 -19.66 -11.66 -13.22
C LYS A 62 -18.15 -11.80 -13.04
N TYR A 63 -17.40 -12.24 -14.05
CA TYR A 63 -15.93 -12.23 -14.03
C TYR A 63 -15.37 -10.80 -13.89
N ALA A 64 -16.03 -9.81 -14.50
CA ALA A 64 -15.64 -8.41 -14.33
C ALA A 64 -15.80 -7.91 -12.89
N ILE A 65 -16.68 -8.50 -12.08
CA ILE A 65 -16.80 -8.18 -10.65
C ILE A 65 -15.54 -8.65 -9.90
N VAL A 66 -15.09 -9.87 -10.20
CA VAL A 66 -13.87 -10.45 -9.62
C VAL A 66 -12.65 -9.61 -10.01
N GLU A 67 -12.49 -9.30 -11.31
CA GLU A 67 -11.38 -8.48 -11.80
C GLU A 67 -11.36 -7.08 -11.16
N LYS A 68 -12.52 -6.44 -11.07
CA LYS A 68 -12.65 -5.14 -10.39
C LYS A 68 -12.27 -5.22 -8.91
N ALA A 69 -12.69 -6.30 -8.24
CA ALA A 69 -12.34 -6.50 -6.83
C ALA A 69 -10.83 -6.71 -6.65
N MET A 70 -10.19 -7.56 -7.49
CA MET A 70 -8.75 -7.78 -7.45
C MET A 70 -7.97 -6.48 -7.68
N LYS A 71 -8.24 -5.82 -8.80
CA LYS A 71 -7.56 -4.58 -9.17
C LYS A 71 -7.83 -3.44 -8.20
N GLY A 72 -9.08 -3.32 -7.72
CA GLY A 72 -9.46 -2.31 -6.73
C GLY A 72 -8.71 -2.51 -5.43
N TYR A 73 -8.70 -3.73 -4.88
CA TYR A 73 -7.98 -4.04 -3.65
C TYR A 73 -6.48 -3.69 -3.73
N LEU A 74 -5.82 -4.10 -4.79
CA LEU A 74 -4.39 -3.85 -4.97
C LEU A 74 -4.08 -2.37 -5.22
N ASN A 75 -4.96 -1.68 -5.95
CA ASN A 75 -4.86 -0.23 -6.14
C ASN A 75 -5.02 0.53 -4.81
N ASP A 76 -5.97 0.13 -3.97
CA ASP A 76 -6.16 0.73 -2.66
C ASP A 76 -4.91 0.56 -1.77
N CYS A 77 -4.30 -0.63 -1.77
CA CYS A 77 -3.02 -0.87 -1.09
C CYS A 77 -1.90 0.02 -1.66
N SER A 78 -1.77 0.11 -2.98
CA SER A 78 -0.75 0.93 -3.64
C SER A 78 -0.89 2.41 -3.32
N LEU A 79 -2.11 2.95 -3.33
CA LEU A 79 -2.37 4.36 -2.99
C LEU A 79 -1.98 4.67 -1.54
N GLU A 80 -2.27 3.79 -0.60
CA GLU A 80 -1.85 3.98 0.79
C GLU A 80 -0.32 3.92 0.96
N ILE A 81 0.37 3.02 0.25
CA ILE A 81 1.84 2.97 0.22
C ILE A 81 2.41 4.27 -0.37
N GLN A 82 1.81 4.82 -1.42
CA GLN A 82 2.21 6.11 -1.97
C GLN A 82 2.01 7.26 -0.97
N ASP A 83 0.94 7.22 -0.18
CA ASP A 83 0.71 8.22 0.88
C ASP A 83 1.75 8.11 2.01
N ILE A 84 2.14 6.89 2.40
CA ILE A 84 3.26 6.65 3.33
C ILE A 84 4.56 7.26 2.76
N SER A 85 4.83 7.02 1.48
CA SER A 85 6.01 7.59 0.80
C SER A 85 6.01 9.12 0.81
N LYS A 86 4.84 9.78 0.67
CA LYS A 86 4.73 11.25 0.77
C LYS A 86 5.09 11.76 2.17
N ILE A 87 4.70 11.03 3.24
CA ILE A 87 5.06 11.40 4.60
C ILE A 87 6.57 11.30 4.80
N ILE A 88 7.19 10.21 4.35
CA ILE A 88 8.64 9.99 4.48
C ILE A 88 9.45 11.07 3.74
N ASN A 89 8.97 11.49 2.57
CA ASN A 89 9.63 12.47 1.69
C ASN A 89 9.15 13.91 1.92
N ASP A 90 8.53 14.23 3.05
CA ASP A 90 8.07 15.57 3.33
C ASP A 90 9.26 16.55 3.51
N ASP A 91 9.27 17.61 2.73
CA ASP A 91 10.31 18.64 2.75
C ASP A 91 10.46 19.30 4.13
N LYS A 92 9.39 19.42 4.91
CA LYS A 92 9.42 19.99 6.25
C LYS A 92 10.17 19.07 7.21
N LEU A 93 9.95 17.74 7.11
CA LEU A 93 10.73 16.76 7.89
C LEU A 93 12.22 16.81 7.56
N SER A 94 12.57 16.99 6.29
CA SER A 94 13.96 17.06 5.86
C SER A 94 14.70 18.28 6.45
N LYS A 95 13.97 19.36 6.71
CA LYS A 95 14.49 20.64 7.21
C LYS A 95 14.34 20.83 8.73
N ILE A 96 13.76 19.87 9.44
CA ILE A 96 13.41 20.03 10.86
C ILE A 96 14.63 20.31 11.75
N LEU A 97 15.79 19.76 11.39
CA LEU A 97 17.07 19.96 12.06
C LEU A 97 17.98 20.92 11.27
N SER A 98 17.43 21.95 10.64
CA SER A 98 18.17 22.97 9.92
C SER A 98 18.32 24.26 10.70
N TYR A 99 19.31 25.05 10.34
CA TYR A 99 19.51 26.41 10.89
C TYR A 99 18.27 27.28 10.77
N ASP A 100 17.59 27.25 9.60
CA ASP A 100 16.39 28.04 9.36
C ASP A 100 15.26 27.68 10.34
N ASN A 101 15.07 26.38 10.61
CA ASN A 101 14.11 25.93 11.60
C ASN A 101 14.51 26.35 13.02
N TYR A 102 15.79 26.22 13.37
CA TYR A 102 16.28 26.66 14.69
C TYR A 102 16.12 28.17 14.90
N SER A 103 16.29 28.95 13.84
CA SER A 103 16.09 30.38 13.87
C SER A 103 14.64 30.82 14.00
N SER A 104 13.72 30.07 13.38
CA SER A 104 12.31 30.43 13.30
C SER A 104 11.45 29.87 14.44
N ASP A 105 11.74 28.68 14.95
CA ASP A 105 10.95 27.99 15.99
C ASP A 105 11.71 27.77 17.30
N GLY A 106 13.04 28.02 17.34
CA GLY A 106 13.83 27.95 18.55
C GLY A 106 13.64 29.18 19.47
N PRO A 107 14.00 29.06 20.76
CA PRO A 107 14.55 27.88 21.43
C PRO A 107 13.49 26.91 21.97
N SER A 108 12.18 27.15 21.75
CA SER A 108 11.10 26.33 22.32
C SER A 108 10.73 25.12 21.41
N PHE A 109 10.95 25.24 20.14
CA PHE A 109 10.64 24.22 19.12
C PHE A 109 9.22 23.63 19.19
N THR A 110 8.25 24.44 19.67
CA THR A 110 6.88 23.98 19.91
C THR A 110 6.22 23.49 18.64
N THR A 111 6.35 24.24 17.54
CA THR A 111 5.76 23.89 16.25
C THR A 111 6.43 22.66 15.64
N SER A 112 7.75 22.55 15.78
CA SER A 112 8.54 21.44 15.26
C SER A 112 8.25 20.14 16.00
N LEU A 113 8.18 20.17 17.32
CA LEU A 113 7.87 19.00 18.15
C LEU A 113 6.44 18.51 17.92
N GLU A 114 5.46 19.41 17.85
CA GLU A 114 4.08 19.05 17.49
C GLU A 114 4.02 18.42 16.10
N TYR A 115 4.71 19.00 15.13
CA TYR A 115 4.75 18.46 13.77
C TYR A 115 5.38 17.07 13.70
N LEU A 116 6.50 16.83 14.40
CA LEU A 116 7.16 15.52 14.44
C LEU A 116 6.26 14.46 15.08
N ASN A 117 5.61 14.77 16.22
CA ASN A 117 4.69 13.83 16.87
C ASN A 117 3.49 13.51 15.99
N ASN A 118 2.85 14.52 15.40
CA ASN A 118 1.71 14.32 14.49
C ASN A 118 2.12 13.50 13.24
N SER A 119 3.31 13.74 12.70
CA SER A 119 3.85 12.98 11.56
C SER A 119 4.10 11.52 11.94
N LYS A 120 4.61 11.25 13.14
CA LYS A 120 4.84 9.91 13.68
C LYS A 120 3.53 9.14 13.82
N ASP A 121 2.53 9.75 14.44
CA ASP A 121 1.22 9.13 14.65
C ASP A 121 0.55 8.81 13.30
N ASN A 122 0.47 9.79 12.40
CA ASN A 122 -0.11 9.61 11.06
C ASN A 122 0.63 8.54 10.24
N PHE A 123 1.95 8.50 10.31
CA PHE A 123 2.76 7.48 9.64
C PHE A 123 2.47 6.08 10.18
N ASN A 124 2.45 5.92 11.52
CA ASN A 124 2.19 4.64 12.15
C ASN A 124 0.78 4.13 11.83
N ASP A 125 -0.23 4.98 11.92
CA ASP A 125 -1.62 4.63 11.59
C ASP A 125 -1.75 4.15 10.13
N LYS A 126 -1.12 4.85 9.19
CA LYS A 126 -1.18 4.48 7.77
C LYS A 126 -0.45 3.16 7.48
N ILE A 127 0.75 2.97 8.03
CA ILE A 127 1.53 1.75 7.77
C ILE A 127 0.86 0.53 8.40
N ASP A 128 0.29 0.66 9.59
CA ASP A 128 -0.47 -0.40 10.24
C ASP A 128 -1.76 -0.73 9.47
N SER A 129 -2.43 0.28 8.90
CA SER A 129 -3.59 0.08 8.01
C SER A 129 -3.22 -0.79 6.81
N VAL A 130 -2.12 -0.49 6.11
CA VAL A 130 -1.68 -1.27 4.94
C VAL A 130 -1.28 -2.69 5.33
N ILE A 131 -0.53 -2.86 6.42
CA ILE A 131 -0.12 -4.18 6.91
C ILE A 131 -1.35 -5.04 7.22
N ASN A 132 -2.36 -4.49 7.91
CA ASN A 132 -3.60 -5.18 8.25
C ASN A 132 -4.45 -5.50 7.00
N LYS A 133 -4.46 -4.63 5.99
CA LYS A 133 -5.12 -4.93 4.70
C LYS A 133 -4.53 -6.16 4.03
N MET A 134 -3.24 -6.42 4.16
CA MET A 134 -2.59 -7.58 3.55
C MET A 134 -2.84 -8.90 4.30
N ASP A 135 -3.67 -8.91 5.34
CA ASP A 135 -4.11 -10.13 6.00
C ASP A 135 -5.14 -10.90 5.18
N SER A 136 -5.08 -12.23 5.26
CA SER A 136 -5.96 -13.12 4.48
C SER A 136 -7.45 -12.82 4.68
N ASP A 137 -7.86 -12.39 5.88
CA ASP A 137 -9.25 -12.10 6.17
C ASP A 137 -9.68 -10.75 5.57
N SER A 138 -8.81 -9.74 5.55
CA SER A 138 -9.04 -8.48 4.87
C SER A 138 -9.18 -8.68 3.36
N VAL A 139 -8.30 -9.51 2.76
CA VAL A 139 -8.39 -9.90 1.34
C VAL A 139 -9.74 -10.55 1.04
N LYS A 140 -10.16 -11.56 1.84
CA LYS A 140 -11.45 -12.26 1.64
C LYS A 140 -12.64 -11.34 1.78
N ASN A 141 -12.63 -10.47 2.79
CA ASN A 141 -13.78 -9.61 3.08
C ASN A 141 -14.05 -8.62 1.95
N TYR A 142 -13.04 -8.21 1.20
CA TYR A 142 -13.19 -7.25 0.12
C TYR A 142 -14.14 -7.70 -1.01
N ILE A 143 -14.14 -8.99 -1.37
CA ILE A 143 -15.04 -9.53 -2.40
C ILE A 143 -16.47 -9.67 -1.90
N TYR A 144 -16.69 -9.96 -0.61
CA TYR A 144 -18.04 -10.10 -0.05
C TYR A 144 -18.87 -8.82 -0.13
N GLU A 145 -18.22 -7.66 -0.18
CA GLU A 145 -18.89 -6.38 -0.43
C GLU A 145 -19.36 -6.22 -1.90
N LYS A 146 -18.86 -7.02 -2.82
CA LYS A 146 -19.08 -6.89 -4.26
C LYS A 146 -20.01 -7.96 -4.81
N THR A 147 -20.03 -9.16 -4.22
CA THR A 147 -20.88 -10.29 -4.63
C THR A 147 -21.02 -11.32 -3.51
N ASP A 148 -22.18 -11.97 -3.47
CA ASP A 148 -22.49 -13.12 -2.62
C ASP A 148 -22.45 -14.46 -3.39
N ASP A 149 -22.16 -14.43 -4.69
CA ASP A 149 -22.07 -15.64 -5.53
C ASP A 149 -20.85 -16.47 -5.14
N SER A 150 -21.09 -17.63 -4.54
CA SER A 150 -20.07 -18.50 -3.97
C SER A 150 -18.97 -18.91 -4.95
N TYR A 151 -19.29 -19.10 -6.23
CA TYR A 151 -18.32 -19.44 -7.26
C TYR A 151 -17.33 -18.29 -7.49
N TYR A 152 -17.81 -17.05 -7.64
CA TYR A 152 -16.97 -15.89 -7.90
C TYR A 152 -16.20 -15.44 -6.65
N VAL A 153 -16.78 -15.63 -5.47
CA VAL A 153 -16.06 -15.47 -4.19
C VAL A 153 -14.91 -16.47 -4.09
N SER A 154 -15.15 -17.77 -4.41
CA SER A 154 -14.08 -18.77 -4.41
C SER A 154 -12.99 -18.43 -5.43
N LEU A 155 -13.38 -18.08 -6.66
CA LEU A 155 -12.43 -17.71 -7.71
C LEU A 155 -11.54 -16.53 -7.32
N TYR A 156 -12.12 -15.48 -6.73
CA TYR A 156 -11.35 -14.35 -6.19
C TYR A 156 -10.36 -14.80 -5.12
N ASN A 157 -10.81 -15.62 -4.16
CA ASN A 157 -9.98 -16.11 -3.08
C ASN A 157 -8.83 -16.99 -3.59
N ASP A 158 -9.10 -17.87 -4.57
CA ASP A 158 -8.08 -18.74 -5.16
C ASP A 158 -6.98 -17.93 -5.87
N LEU A 159 -7.33 -16.82 -6.51
CA LEU A 159 -6.40 -15.93 -7.18
C LEU A 159 -5.64 -15.04 -6.19
N MET A 160 -6.35 -14.33 -5.32
CA MET A 160 -5.77 -13.34 -4.40
C MET A 160 -5.04 -13.96 -3.20
N LEU A 161 -5.36 -15.20 -2.85
CA LEU A 161 -4.69 -15.96 -1.79
C LEU A 161 -3.87 -17.13 -2.34
N SER A 162 -3.50 -17.08 -3.63
CA SER A 162 -2.54 -18.02 -4.21
C SER A 162 -1.22 -17.97 -3.43
N LYS A 163 -0.41 -19.01 -3.58
CA LYS A 163 0.90 -19.09 -2.90
C LYS A 163 1.79 -17.88 -3.25
N GLU A 164 1.77 -17.49 -4.51
CA GLU A 164 2.54 -16.37 -5.06
C GLU A 164 2.09 -15.04 -4.45
N MET A 165 0.77 -14.78 -4.38
CA MET A 165 0.24 -13.55 -3.78
C MET A 165 0.49 -13.49 -2.28
N LYS A 166 0.32 -14.61 -1.57
CA LYS A 166 0.65 -14.68 -0.14
C LYS A 166 2.12 -14.39 0.13
N SER A 167 3.03 -14.89 -0.70
CA SER A 167 4.46 -14.56 -0.60
C SER A 167 4.67 -13.07 -0.79
N LYS A 168 4.10 -12.47 -1.84
CA LYS A 168 4.21 -11.02 -2.10
C LYS A 168 3.69 -10.17 -0.94
N PHE A 169 2.53 -10.49 -0.40
CA PHE A 169 1.99 -9.79 0.77
C PHE A 169 2.90 -9.93 1.99
N SER A 170 3.45 -11.14 2.22
CA SER A 170 4.41 -11.37 3.30
C SER A 170 5.68 -10.54 3.13
N ASP A 171 6.27 -10.55 1.92
CA ASP A 171 7.49 -9.80 1.63
C ASP A 171 7.27 -8.29 1.76
N THR A 172 6.12 -7.80 1.29
CA THR A 172 5.73 -6.39 1.42
C THR A 172 5.53 -6.00 2.89
N LYS A 173 4.90 -6.85 3.71
CA LYS A 173 4.76 -6.61 5.16
C LYS A 173 6.11 -6.47 5.84
N VAL A 174 7.06 -7.36 5.56
CA VAL A 174 8.41 -7.30 6.12
C VAL A 174 9.09 -5.98 5.74
N LEU A 175 8.97 -5.54 4.48
CA LEU A 175 9.51 -4.26 4.03
C LEU A 175 8.85 -3.07 4.75
N LEU A 176 7.53 -3.09 4.94
CA LEU A 176 6.80 -2.05 5.65
C LEU A 176 7.19 -1.97 7.13
N GLU A 177 7.35 -3.11 7.80
CA GLU A 177 7.81 -3.16 9.21
C GLU A 177 9.24 -2.63 9.37
N ASP A 178 10.16 -2.98 8.46
CA ASP A 178 11.52 -2.41 8.46
C ASP A 178 11.47 -0.89 8.23
N THR A 179 10.67 -0.43 7.26
CA THR A 179 10.45 1.00 6.99
C THR A 179 9.88 1.71 8.22
N LYS A 180 8.90 1.10 8.90
CA LYS A 180 8.30 1.61 10.14
C LYS A 180 9.36 1.81 11.23
N THR A 181 10.19 0.81 11.42
CA THR A 181 11.25 0.84 12.43
C THR A 181 12.26 1.95 12.13
N ARG A 182 12.75 2.02 10.90
CA ARG A 182 13.75 3.03 10.50
C ARG A 182 13.20 4.45 10.59
N PHE A 183 12.01 4.68 10.07
CA PHE A 183 11.44 6.02 10.06
C PHE A 183 11.08 6.51 11.48
N ASN A 184 10.54 5.64 12.34
CA ASN A 184 10.33 5.95 13.75
C ASN A 184 11.63 6.31 14.46
N ASN A 185 12.73 5.60 14.20
CA ASN A 185 14.04 5.93 14.76
C ASN A 185 14.52 7.33 14.34
N ILE A 186 14.28 7.73 13.07
CA ILE A 186 14.61 9.08 12.59
C ILE A 186 13.78 10.13 13.35
N LEU A 187 12.46 9.92 13.46
CA LEU A 187 11.57 10.86 14.15
C LEU A 187 11.90 10.96 15.63
N ASP A 188 12.10 9.84 16.31
CA ASP A 188 12.41 9.79 17.74
C ASP A 188 13.74 10.48 18.05
N THR A 189 14.78 10.23 17.26
CA THR A 189 16.06 10.91 17.44
C THR A 189 15.95 12.40 17.12
N SER A 190 15.13 12.80 16.12
CA SER A 190 14.88 14.22 15.85
C SER A 190 14.12 14.91 16.98
N ILE A 191 13.16 14.24 17.61
CA ILE A 191 12.45 14.72 18.80
C ILE A 191 13.42 14.84 19.98
N GLU A 192 14.30 13.85 20.17
CA GLU A 192 15.33 13.87 21.23
C GLU A 192 16.27 15.06 21.05
N ASP A 193 16.72 15.33 19.81
CA ASP A 193 17.59 16.45 19.49
C ASP A 193 16.93 17.82 19.81
N LEU A 194 15.70 18.02 19.34
CA LEU A 194 14.98 19.26 19.64
C LEU A 194 14.71 19.42 21.15
N ASN A 195 14.33 18.36 21.86
CA ASN A 195 14.15 18.41 23.32
C ASN A 195 15.45 18.69 24.05
N PHE A 196 16.58 18.18 23.57
CA PHE A 196 17.90 18.53 24.10
C PHE A 196 18.18 20.03 23.94
N LEU A 197 17.89 20.59 22.76
CA LEU A 197 18.06 22.04 22.54
C LEU A 197 17.12 22.88 23.40
N VAL A 198 15.88 22.43 23.65
CA VAL A 198 14.94 23.08 24.59
C VAL A 198 15.49 23.05 26.02
N LEU A 199 15.98 21.88 26.45
CA LEU A 199 16.50 21.70 27.81
C LEU A 199 17.70 22.61 28.09
N TYR A 200 18.59 22.79 27.12
CA TYR A 200 19.81 23.57 27.22
C TYR A 200 19.72 24.92 26.48
N LYS A 201 18.53 25.52 26.38
CA LYS A 201 18.24 26.72 25.59
C LYS A 201 19.13 27.91 25.90
N ASP A 202 19.63 28.02 27.12
CA ASP A 202 20.51 29.12 27.58
C ASP A 202 22.01 28.80 27.37
N SER A 203 22.34 27.63 26.84
CA SER A 203 23.72 27.16 26.65
C SER A 203 24.16 27.08 25.20
N TRP A 204 23.33 27.53 24.27
CA TRP A 204 23.64 27.59 22.84
C TRP A 204 23.12 28.89 22.22
N ILE A 205 23.72 29.27 21.09
CA ILE A 205 23.33 30.42 20.28
C ILE A 205 23.43 30.04 18.80
N LEU A 206 22.74 30.80 17.97
CA LEU A 206 22.88 30.71 16.50
C LEU A 206 23.82 31.81 16.02
N GLU A 207 24.93 31.42 15.41
CA GLU A 207 25.93 32.33 14.86
C GLU A 207 26.58 31.70 13.61
N ASP A 208 26.86 32.51 12.60
CA ASP A 208 27.51 32.07 11.33
C ASP A 208 26.82 30.85 10.65
N ASN A 209 25.50 30.84 10.65
CA ASN A 209 24.67 29.72 10.13
C ASN A 209 24.91 28.38 10.84
N GLN A 210 25.37 28.41 12.07
CA GLN A 210 25.64 27.23 12.90
C GLN A 210 25.09 27.41 14.30
N ILE A 211 24.85 26.27 14.96
CA ILE A 211 24.60 26.26 16.40
C ILE A 211 25.94 26.20 17.12
N LYS A 212 26.17 27.13 18.09
CA LYS A 212 27.37 27.17 18.91
C LYS A 212 26.98 26.93 20.36
N PHE A 213 27.65 26.01 21.01
CA PHE A 213 27.46 25.71 22.42
C PHE A 213 28.55 26.36 23.28
N GLN A 214 28.18 26.74 24.49
CA GLN A 214 29.13 27.27 25.50
C GLN A 214 29.98 26.17 26.13
N ASN A 215 29.66 24.89 25.94
CA ASN A 215 30.28 23.72 26.55
C ASN A 215 30.51 22.61 25.53
N ASP A 216 31.76 22.16 25.43
CA ASP A 216 32.16 21.11 24.48
C ASP A 216 31.43 19.77 24.68
N ASN A 217 31.04 19.43 25.93
CA ASN A 217 30.29 18.21 26.20
C ASN A 217 28.88 18.27 25.58
N LEU A 218 28.21 19.43 25.66
CA LEU A 218 26.91 19.63 25.04
C LEU A 218 27.01 19.59 23.51
N TYR A 219 28.05 20.23 22.97
CA TYR A 219 28.33 20.18 21.52
C TYR A 219 28.58 18.76 21.03
N ASN A 220 29.36 17.97 21.76
CA ASN A 220 29.66 16.59 21.40
C ASN A 220 28.39 15.71 21.42
N TYR A 221 27.56 15.85 22.46
CA TYR A 221 26.31 15.12 22.56
C TYR A 221 25.32 15.49 21.45
N TYR A 222 25.18 16.80 21.16
CA TYR A 222 24.37 17.26 20.01
C TYR A 222 24.84 16.64 18.69
N ASN A 223 26.16 16.65 18.43
CA ASN A 223 26.70 16.02 17.22
C ASN A 223 26.45 14.50 17.15
N GLU A 224 26.43 13.82 18.31
CA GLU A 224 26.08 12.40 18.38
C GLU A 224 24.62 12.19 17.94
N LEU A 225 23.67 13.01 18.40
CA LEU A 225 22.27 12.95 17.99
C LEU A 225 22.11 13.20 16.49
N ILE A 226 22.72 14.26 15.96
CA ILE A 226 22.70 14.56 14.52
C ILE A 226 23.30 13.40 13.69
N SER A 227 24.39 12.80 14.18
CA SER A 227 25.00 11.62 13.53
C SER A 227 24.08 10.42 13.50
N LYS A 228 23.34 10.15 14.58
CA LYS A 228 22.33 9.07 14.63
C LYS A 228 21.23 9.28 13.60
N VAL A 229 20.69 10.51 13.47
CA VAL A 229 19.68 10.83 12.45
C VAL A 229 20.23 10.60 11.04
N ASN A 230 21.43 11.06 10.75
CA ASN A 230 22.05 10.89 9.44
C ASN A 230 22.33 9.43 9.09
N THR A 231 22.76 8.62 10.07
CA THR A 231 23.00 7.18 9.89
C THR A 231 21.69 6.43 9.64
N SER A 232 20.59 6.84 10.26
CA SER A 232 19.27 6.21 10.06
C SER A 232 18.66 6.57 8.70
N ARG A 233 19.11 7.66 8.06
CA ARG A 233 18.67 8.07 6.71
C ARG A 233 19.45 7.37 5.57
N SER A 234 20.61 6.81 5.86
CA SER A 234 21.45 6.08 4.87
C SER A 234 21.05 4.61 4.77
#